data_78e67361aa8d921f6b8a2644492e9d33
#
_entry.id   78e67361aa8d921f6b8a2644492e9d33
#
_cell.length_a   1.000
_cell.length_b   1.000
_cell.length_c   1.000
_cell.angle_alpha   90.00
_cell.angle_beta   90.00
_cell.angle_gamma   90.00
#
_symmetry.space_group_name_H-M   'P 1'
#
loop_
_entity.id
_entity.type
_entity.pdbx_description
1 polymer ?
#
loop_
_entity_poly.entity_id
_entity_poly.type
_entity_poly.pdbx_seq_one_letter_code
_entity_poly.pdbx_strand_id
1 'polypeptide(L)'
;MLYLHGMGHFHPENVISNRFLEDLDIGTSNEWILERVGIVNRRTVLPLDYIQRTKNADGRAAFEASLYKNSQMAACAARMAVERAGLKIEDIGMVVAG
;
A
#
# COMPACT_ATOMS: atom_id res chain seq x y z
N MET A 1 -27.80 5.58 16.01
CA MET A 1 -27.54 5.31 14.59
C MET A 1 -26.13 5.74 14.25
N LEU A 2 -25.43 4.99 13.44
CA LEU A 2 -24.08 5.33 12.99
C LEU A 2 -24.15 6.02 11.63
N TYR A 3 -23.31 7.02 11.46
CA TYR A 3 -23.17 7.75 10.20
C TYR A 3 -21.72 7.68 9.71
N LEU A 4 -21.54 7.55 8.40
CA LEU A 4 -20.23 7.66 7.76
C LEU A 4 -20.04 9.14 7.34
N HIS A 5 -19.14 9.85 8.00
CA HIS A 5 -18.88 11.27 7.76
C HIS A 5 -17.82 11.53 6.70
N GLY A 6 -16.86 10.63 6.55
CA GLY A 6 -15.80 10.81 5.57
C GLY A 6 -14.99 9.54 5.39
N MET A 7 -14.37 9.43 4.22
CA MET A 7 -13.48 8.33 3.86
C MET A 7 -12.15 8.87 3.38
N GLY A 8 -11.09 8.12 3.64
CA GLY A 8 -9.77 8.46 3.18
C GLY A 8 -8.99 7.24 2.75
N HIS A 9 -7.96 7.47 1.95
CA HIS A 9 -7.10 6.42 1.44
C HIS A 9 -5.67 6.94 1.31
N PHE A 10 -4.73 6.01 1.20
CA PHE A 10 -3.35 6.32 0.87
C PHE A 10 -2.76 5.16 0.06
N HIS A 11 -2.03 5.53 -0.98
CA HIS A 11 -1.31 4.58 -1.84
C HIS A 11 0.13 5.07 -2.00
N PRO A 12 1.13 4.21 -1.73
CA PRO A 12 2.52 4.57 -2.01
C PRO A 12 2.74 4.88 -3.50
N GLU A 13 3.76 5.66 -3.80
CA GLU A 13 4.04 6.12 -5.17
C GLU A 13 4.55 5.00 -6.07
N ASN A 14 5.29 4.05 -5.53
CA ASN A 14 5.93 3.00 -6.32
C ASN A 14 4.91 1.98 -6.82
N VAL A 15 4.92 1.76 -8.13
CA VAL A 15 3.99 0.85 -8.81
C VAL A 15 4.74 -0.41 -9.24
N ILE A 16 4.19 -1.57 -8.88
CA ILE A 16 4.62 -2.85 -9.41
C ILE A 16 3.63 -3.27 -10.48
N SER A 17 4.07 -3.27 -11.75
CA SER A 17 3.30 -3.81 -12.87
C SER A 17 3.48 -5.33 -12.96
N ASN A 18 2.61 -5.98 -13.72
CA ASN A 18 2.79 -7.39 -14.03
C ASN A 18 4.11 -7.62 -14.79
N ARG A 19 4.50 -6.68 -15.64
CA ARG A 19 5.77 -6.72 -16.37
C ARG A 19 6.96 -6.68 -15.42
N PHE A 20 6.91 -5.85 -14.40
CA PHE A 20 7.95 -5.80 -13.37
C PHE A 20 8.13 -7.17 -12.71
N LEU A 21 7.04 -7.84 -12.36
CA LEU A 21 7.08 -9.18 -11.74
C LEU A 21 7.60 -10.24 -12.72
N GLU A 22 7.22 -10.16 -13.97
CA GLU A 22 7.72 -11.05 -15.03
C GLU A 22 9.23 -10.91 -15.19
N ASP A 23 9.74 -9.67 -15.20
CA ASP A 23 11.16 -9.36 -15.36
C ASP A 23 12.02 -9.79 -14.16
N LEU A 24 11.41 -10.04 -12.99
CA LEU A 24 12.12 -10.59 -11.82
C LEU A 24 12.50 -12.06 -11.98
N ASP A 25 11.96 -12.74 -12.97
CA ASP A 25 12.22 -14.18 -13.24
C ASP A 25 11.90 -15.06 -12.02
N ILE A 26 10.71 -14.90 -11.48
CA ILE A 26 10.22 -15.64 -10.31
C ILE A 26 9.15 -16.67 -10.65
N GLY A 27 9.01 -17.01 -11.94
CA GLY A 27 8.07 -18.06 -12.39
C GLY A 27 6.66 -17.56 -12.66
N THR A 28 6.48 -16.26 -12.93
CA THR A 28 5.18 -15.68 -13.26
C THR A 28 5.25 -14.92 -14.59
N SER A 29 4.08 -14.61 -15.15
CA SER A 29 3.93 -13.80 -16.35
C SER A 29 2.72 -12.89 -16.26
N ASN A 30 2.73 -11.80 -17.05
CA ASN A 30 1.57 -10.92 -17.15
C ASN A 30 0.30 -11.68 -17.53
N GLU A 31 0.39 -12.58 -18.50
CA GLU A 31 -0.75 -13.38 -18.97
C GLU A 31 -1.30 -14.26 -17.86
N TRP A 32 -0.45 -14.93 -17.12
CA TRP A 32 -0.84 -15.77 -15.99
C TRP A 32 -1.54 -14.96 -14.89
N ILE A 33 -0.99 -13.79 -14.55
CA ILE A 33 -1.58 -12.93 -13.51
C ILE A 33 -2.95 -12.41 -13.94
N LEU A 34 -3.09 -11.96 -15.20
CA LEU A 34 -4.35 -11.46 -15.73
C LEU A 34 -5.43 -12.57 -15.75
N GLU A 35 -5.06 -13.76 -16.17
CA GLU A 35 -5.98 -14.90 -16.24
C GLU A 35 -6.47 -15.33 -14.85
N ARG A 36 -5.57 -15.37 -13.87
CA ARG A 36 -5.86 -15.92 -12.54
C ARG A 36 -6.42 -14.89 -11.56
N VAL A 37 -5.96 -13.66 -11.65
CA VAL A 37 -6.25 -12.63 -10.64
C VAL A 37 -6.89 -11.39 -11.23
N GLY A 38 -6.62 -11.09 -12.50
CA GLY A 38 -7.16 -9.91 -13.18
C GLY A 38 -6.53 -8.57 -12.75
N ILE A 39 -5.44 -8.60 -12.00
CA ILE A 39 -4.75 -7.40 -11.52
C ILE A 39 -3.68 -6.98 -12.52
N VAL A 40 -3.63 -5.68 -12.83
CA VAL A 40 -2.64 -5.11 -13.75
C VAL A 40 -1.47 -4.49 -12.98
N ASN A 41 -1.77 -3.72 -11.94
CA ASN A 41 -0.79 -3.00 -11.13
C ASN A 41 -1.11 -3.13 -9.64
N ARG A 42 -0.10 -2.96 -8.80
CA ARG A 42 -0.22 -2.79 -7.36
C ARG A 42 0.79 -1.79 -6.86
N ARG A 43 0.57 -1.28 -5.68
CA ARG A 43 1.48 -0.32 -5.04
C ARG A 43 2.37 -1.04 -4.03
N THR A 44 3.54 -0.48 -3.79
CA THR A 44 4.48 -1.02 -2.80
C THR A 44 5.15 0.10 -2.01
N VAL A 45 5.46 -0.19 -0.76
CA VAL A 45 6.26 0.70 0.10
C VAL A 45 7.76 0.49 -0.10
N LEU A 46 8.14 -0.51 -0.89
CA LEU A 46 9.54 -0.81 -1.13
C LEU A 46 10.09 -0.04 -2.34
N PRO A 47 11.35 0.38 -2.28
CA PRO A 47 12.04 0.85 -3.49
C PRO A 47 12.11 -0.26 -4.54
N LEU A 48 11.85 0.07 -5.80
CA LEU A 48 11.82 -0.92 -6.87
C LEU A 48 13.19 -1.59 -7.10
N ASP A 49 14.27 -0.80 -7.00
CA ASP A 49 15.64 -1.33 -7.10
C ASP A 49 15.97 -2.32 -5.98
N TYR A 50 15.45 -2.10 -4.78
CA TYR A 50 15.58 -3.04 -3.67
C TYR A 50 14.94 -4.38 -4.02
N ILE A 51 13.73 -4.37 -4.58
CA ILE A 51 13.03 -5.60 -4.98
C ILE A 51 13.81 -6.32 -6.09
N GLN A 52 14.33 -5.58 -7.07
CA GLN A 52 15.12 -6.14 -8.17
C GLN A 52 16.39 -6.82 -7.66
N ARG A 53 17.10 -6.21 -6.72
CA ARG A 53 18.35 -6.76 -6.17
C ARG A 53 18.14 -7.96 -5.25
N THR A 54 17.10 -7.93 -4.43
CA THR A 54 16.92 -8.88 -3.33
C THR A 54 15.81 -9.87 -3.55
N LYS A 55 14.92 -9.63 -4.52
CA LYS A 55 13.66 -10.36 -4.73
C LYS A 55 12.82 -10.44 -3.44
N ASN A 56 13.04 -9.48 -2.54
CA ASN A 56 12.35 -9.37 -1.25
C ASN A 56 12.40 -10.67 -0.42
N ALA A 57 13.57 -11.30 -0.37
CA ALA A 57 13.76 -12.59 0.30
C ALA A 57 13.79 -12.50 1.83
N ASP A 58 14.09 -11.32 2.40
CA ASP A 58 14.20 -11.10 3.84
C ASP A 58 13.18 -10.04 4.29
N GLY A 59 12.15 -10.48 5.01
CA GLY A 59 11.07 -9.60 5.48
C GLY A 59 11.53 -8.54 6.47
N ARG A 60 12.55 -8.81 7.28
CA ARG A 60 13.09 -7.83 8.22
C ARG A 60 13.83 -6.73 7.49
N ALA A 61 14.69 -7.09 6.55
CA ALA A 61 15.38 -6.13 5.71
C ALA A 61 14.39 -5.30 4.89
N ALA A 62 13.32 -5.90 4.41
CA ALA A 62 12.24 -5.20 3.70
C ALA A 62 11.57 -4.14 4.59
N PHE A 63 11.29 -4.48 5.85
CA PHE A 63 10.74 -3.51 6.80
C PHE A 63 11.66 -2.30 6.98
N GLU A 64 12.96 -2.53 7.12
CA GLU A 64 13.95 -1.45 7.26
C GLU A 64 14.06 -0.60 5.98
N ALA A 65 13.95 -1.22 4.81
CA ALA A 65 14.04 -0.54 3.51
C ALA A 65 12.75 0.21 3.12
N SER A 66 11.62 -0.07 3.76
CA SER A 66 10.33 0.50 3.39
C SER A 66 10.29 2.02 3.56
N LEU A 67 9.71 2.71 2.56
CA LEU A 67 9.54 4.16 2.55
C LEU A 67 8.48 4.63 3.55
N TYR A 68 7.49 3.80 3.81
CA TYR A 68 6.40 4.06 4.75
C TYR A 68 6.18 2.86 5.64
N LYS A 69 5.86 3.09 6.91
CA LYS A 69 5.37 2.06 7.83
C LYS A 69 3.84 2.05 7.83
N ASN A 70 3.24 0.95 8.27
CA ASN A 70 1.78 0.82 8.31
C ASN A 70 1.10 1.97 9.05
N SER A 71 1.66 2.38 10.19
CA SER A 71 1.12 3.51 10.97
C SER A 71 1.16 4.83 10.22
N GLN A 72 2.20 5.07 9.42
CA GLN A 72 2.33 6.27 8.60
C GLN A 72 1.29 6.29 7.49
N MET A 73 1.09 5.18 6.80
CA MET A 73 0.07 5.05 5.76
C MET A 73 -1.35 5.21 6.34
N ALA A 74 -1.60 4.59 7.48
CA ALA A 74 -2.87 4.70 8.17
C ALA A 74 -3.13 6.15 8.61
N ALA A 75 -2.12 6.85 9.12
CA ALA A 75 -2.26 8.26 9.50
C ALA A 75 -2.58 9.16 8.31
N CYS A 76 -1.97 8.93 7.15
CA CYS A 76 -2.27 9.68 5.93
C CYS A 76 -3.73 9.48 5.50
N ALA A 77 -4.20 8.24 5.47
CA ALA A 77 -5.58 7.92 5.13
C ALA A 77 -6.58 8.51 6.15
N ALA A 78 -6.27 8.40 7.43
CA ALA A 78 -7.12 8.92 8.50
C ALA A 78 -7.25 10.45 8.44
N ARG A 79 -6.14 11.16 8.22
CA ARG A 79 -6.19 12.63 8.07
C ARG A 79 -7.06 13.05 6.90
N MET A 80 -6.97 12.38 5.78
CA MET A 80 -7.82 12.64 4.62
C MET A 80 -9.30 12.43 4.97
N ALA A 81 -9.64 11.36 5.67
CA ALA A 81 -11.01 11.07 6.10
C ALA A 81 -11.55 12.16 7.03
N VAL A 82 -10.77 12.57 8.02
CA VAL A 82 -11.14 13.62 8.98
C VAL A 82 -11.35 14.96 8.27
N GLU A 83 -10.44 15.33 7.38
CA GLU A 83 -10.52 16.56 6.59
C GLU A 83 -11.76 16.58 5.70
N ARG A 84 -12.04 15.49 4.99
CA ARG A 84 -13.23 15.36 4.15
C ARG A 84 -14.54 15.38 4.94
N ALA A 85 -14.48 14.93 6.19
CA ALA A 85 -15.62 15.01 7.10
C ALA A 85 -15.87 16.43 7.66
N GLY A 86 -14.95 17.36 7.42
CA GLY A 86 -15.03 18.71 8.01
C GLY A 86 -14.76 18.75 9.50
N LEU A 87 -14.08 17.74 10.05
CA LEU A 87 -13.76 17.60 11.45
C LEU A 87 -12.30 17.93 11.73
N LYS A 88 -11.99 18.08 13.02
CA LYS A 88 -10.61 18.21 13.52
C LYS A 88 -10.17 16.89 14.16
N ILE A 89 -8.86 16.70 14.25
CA ILE A 89 -8.30 15.48 14.87
C ILE A 89 -8.75 15.36 16.34
N GLU A 90 -8.87 16.50 17.05
CA GLU A 90 -9.33 16.54 18.44
C GLU A 90 -10.78 16.06 18.62
N ASP A 91 -11.57 16.05 17.55
CA ASP A 91 -12.95 15.55 17.57
C ASP A 91 -13.03 14.03 17.58
N ILE A 92 -11.91 13.34 17.34
CA ILE A 92 -11.86 11.87 17.24
C ILE A 92 -11.72 11.28 18.66
N GLY A 93 -12.73 10.54 19.08
CA GLY A 93 -12.76 9.89 20.39
C GLY A 93 -12.17 8.48 20.42
N MET A 94 -12.10 7.80 19.26
CA MET A 94 -11.62 6.42 19.19
C MET A 94 -11.06 6.12 17.81
N VAL A 95 -9.98 5.32 17.78
CA VAL A 95 -9.41 4.77 16.56
C VAL A 95 -9.43 3.25 16.66
N VAL A 96 -9.92 2.59 15.63
CA VAL A 96 -9.90 1.13 15.54
C VAL A 96 -9.09 0.75 14.31
N ALA A 97 -8.07 -0.09 14.51
CA ALA A 97 -7.21 -0.61 13.44
C ALA A 97 -7.39 -2.11 13.33
N GLY A 98 -7.49 -2.58 12.05
CA GLY A 98 -7.63 -3.99 11.76
C GLY A 98 -6.71 -4.48 10.66
#